data_1f7be9df0ac9da879213b0502e4964f0
#
_entry.id   1f7be9df0ac9da879213b0502e4964f0
#
_cell.length_a   1.000
_cell.length_b   1.000
_cell.length_c   1.000
_cell.angle_alpha   90.00
_cell.angle_beta   90.00
_cell.angle_gamma   90.00
#
_symmetry.space_group_name_H-M   'P 1'
#
loop_
_entity.id
_entity.type
_entity.pdbx_description
1 polymer ?
#
loop_
_entity_poly.entity_id
_entity_poly.type
_entity_poly.pdbx_seq_one_letter_code
_entity_poly.pdbx_strand_id
1 'polypeptide(L)'
;MICTFGDLSFASTPAAHTSSLDEQEVTLNFFGDWAPSSGRSQIGLQHRPDYLPETLSSHLNRSDLNVLNLETTITQGPATLRATTRLFREQPSALEFLKSHNFNLASLANNHVMDYLEVGLEETLKHLDSFSLGHAGAGFDRDTIYQPYRFEKNAEKISIICVADGELGNEKFNNGVGTADVTSFRVVDQIRKSKAEGCFTIVFVHAGIEFLPYPPPFIQDIYRNLVAQGADCVIGHHPHIVQGMEFYSGAPIFYSVGHFDLYREGGRTDERLGLMVSLGLLDAQLTKVNLLPFRIEEHNINLL
;
A
#
# COMPACT_ATOMS: atom_id res chain seq x y z
N MET A 1 20.00 -12.65 -15.73
CA MET A 1 19.11 -12.43 -16.89
C MET A 1 18.41 -11.11 -16.57
N ILE A 2 18.79 -10.03 -17.25
CA ILE A 2 18.25 -8.68 -17.03
C ILE A 2 16.93 -8.67 -17.81
N CYS A 3 15.79 -8.73 -17.11
CA CYS A 3 14.51 -8.45 -17.73
C CYS A 3 14.41 -6.94 -17.96
N THR A 4 14.40 -6.53 -19.22
CA THR A 4 14.00 -5.18 -19.59
C THR A 4 12.50 -5.03 -19.28
N PHE A 5 12.19 -4.16 -18.33
CA PHE A 5 10.82 -3.83 -17.98
C PHE A 5 10.22 -3.01 -19.15
N GLY A 6 9.26 -3.59 -19.83
CA GLY A 6 8.47 -2.95 -20.88
C GLY A 6 7.00 -2.89 -20.47
N ASP A 7 6.26 -1.99 -21.09
CA ASP A 7 4.80 -1.91 -20.91
C ASP A 7 4.15 -3.26 -21.23
N LEU A 8 3.55 -3.89 -20.23
CA LEU A 8 2.69 -5.06 -20.41
C LEU A 8 1.29 -4.56 -20.78
N SER A 9 1.05 -4.37 -22.08
CA SER A 9 -0.30 -4.12 -22.57
C SER A 9 -1.01 -5.43 -22.87
N PHE A 10 -2.18 -5.62 -22.30
CA PHE A 10 -3.05 -6.73 -22.66
C PHE A 10 -3.77 -6.39 -23.98
N ALA A 11 -3.51 -7.16 -25.03
CA ALA A 11 -4.14 -6.98 -26.33
C ALA A 11 -5.62 -7.36 -26.25
N SER A 12 -6.47 -6.37 -26.05
CA SER A 12 -7.83 -6.39 -26.60
C SER A 12 -7.74 -5.90 -28.05
N THR A 13 -8.48 -6.51 -28.96
CA THR A 13 -8.54 -6.19 -30.41
C THR A 13 -8.57 -4.69 -30.65
N PRO A 14 -7.77 -4.12 -31.58
CA PRO A 14 -7.67 -2.68 -31.73
C PRO A 14 -8.94 -2.11 -32.38
N ALA A 15 -9.73 -1.38 -31.60
CA ALA A 15 -10.66 -0.39 -32.11
C ALA A 15 -9.95 0.96 -32.10
N ALA A 16 -9.86 1.57 -33.26
CA ALA A 16 -9.24 2.87 -33.47
C ALA A 16 -10.04 4.00 -32.79
N HIS A 17 -9.68 4.37 -31.56
CA HIS A 17 -10.01 5.63 -30.89
C HIS A 17 -9.12 5.80 -29.66
N THR A 18 -7.87 6.26 -29.86
CA THR A 18 -6.88 6.33 -28.76
C THR A 18 -6.98 7.58 -27.87
N SER A 19 -7.61 8.67 -28.30
CA SER A 19 -7.66 9.90 -27.51
C SER A 19 -8.86 10.04 -26.56
N SER A 20 -9.95 9.31 -26.79
CA SER A 20 -11.15 9.36 -25.93
C SER A 20 -11.18 8.27 -24.84
N LEU A 21 -10.35 7.25 -24.97
CA LEU A 21 -10.26 6.16 -23.97
C LEU A 21 -9.37 6.53 -22.78
N ASP A 22 -8.28 7.27 -23.02
CA ASP A 22 -7.37 7.73 -21.97
C ASP A 22 -8.05 8.71 -20.97
N GLU A 23 -9.08 9.47 -21.41
CA GLU A 23 -9.84 10.37 -20.53
C GLU A 23 -10.86 9.64 -19.64
N GLN A 24 -11.16 8.38 -19.92
CA GLN A 24 -12.13 7.57 -19.16
C GLN A 24 -11.44 6.54 -18.26
N GLU A 25 -10.19 6.17 -18.55
CA GLU A 25 -9.42 5.21 -17.76
C GLU A 25 -9.12 5.78 -16.37
N VAL A 26 -9.39 4.99 -15.33
CA VAL A 26 -9.03 5.35 -13.95
C VAL A 26 -7.67 4.78 -13.63
N THR A 27 -6.75 5.62 -13.17
CA THR A 27 -5.38 5.25 -12.84
C THR A 27 -5.15 5.21 -11.32
N LEU A 28 -4.71 4.07 -10.82
CA LEU A 28 -4.42 3.83 -9.42
C LEU A 28 -2.93 3.51 -9.23
N ASN A 29 -2.24 4.18 -8.32
CA ASN A 29 -0.85 3.89 -8.00
C ASN A 29 -0.74 3.32 -6.58
N PHE A 30 0.07 2.28 -6.43
CA PHE A 30 0.35 1.62 -5.15
C PHE A 30 1.83 1.66 -4.84
N PHE A 31 2.14 2.01 -3.61
CA PHE A 31 3.48 2.11 -3.06
C PHE A 31 3.60 1.25 -1.80
N GLY A 32 4.81 0.86 -1.45
CA GLY A 32 5.09 0.07 -0.26
C GLY A 32 5.18 0.88 1.03
N ASP A 33 6.08 0.46 1.91
CA ASP A 33 6.18 0.88 3.29
C ASP A 33 6.74 2.31 3.42
N TRP A 34 6.01 3.15 4.15
CA TRP A 34 6.37 4.55 4.42
C TRP A 34 6.52 4.79 5.92
N ALA A 35 7.75 5.06 6.33
CA ALA A 35 8.14 5.47 7.68
C ALA A 35 9.45 6.28 7.61
N PRO A 36 9.41 7.54 7.12
CA PRO A 36 10.59 8.29 6.68
C PRO A 36 11.61 8.58 7.77
N SER A 37 11.19 8.69 9.03
CA SER A 37 12.10 8.96 10.16
C SER A 37 12.67 7.70 10.81
N SER A 38 12.21 6.50 10.42
CA SER A 38 12.53 5.26 11.11
C SER A 38 14.02 4.87 11.13
N GLY A 39 14.82 5.44 10.24
CA GLY A 39 16.24 5.13 10.14
C GLY A 39 17.14 6.28 9.70
N ARG A 40 16.63 7.52 9.71
CA ARG A 40 17.38 8.72 9.33
C ARG A 40 17.84 9.53 10.54
N SER A 41 19.06 10.05 10.46
CA SER A 41 19.62 10.99 11.43
C SER A 41 19.01 12.40 11.30
N GLN A 42 18.38 12.73 10.18
CA GLN A 42 17.75 14.02 9.91
C GLN A 42 16.27 13.88 9.60
N ILE A 43 15.44 14.50 10.42
CA ILE A 43 13.98 14.59 10.25
C ILE A 43 13.69 15.72 9.25
N GLY A 44 12.66 15.53 8.41
CA GLY A 44 12.14 16.59 7.54
C GLY A 44 12.73 16.64 6.12
N LEU A 45 13.40 15.56 5.68
CA LEU A 45 13.90 15.46 4.29
C LEU A 45 12.76 15.48 3.27
N GLN A 46 11.60 14.97 3.63
CA GLN A 46 10.37 15.00 2.83
C GLN A 46 9.88 16.42 2.49
N HIS A 47 10.36 17.44 3.19
CA HIS A 47 10.03 18.84 2.88
C HIS A 47 10.95 19.47 1.81
N ARG A 48 11.90 18.71 1.27
CA ARG A 48 12.77 19.21 0.19
C ARG A 48 12.02 19.16 -1.14
N PRO A 49 12.09 20.25 -1.94
CA PRO A 49 11.40 20.29 -3.25
C PRO A 49 11.89 19.24 -4.26
N ASP A 50 13.13 18.76 -4.09
CA ASP A 50 13.82 17.79 -4.94
C ASP A 50 13.83 16.37 -4.38
N TYR A 51 13.01 16.10 -3.37
CA TYR A 51 12.96 14.78 -2.72
C TYR A 51 12.45 13.68 -3.66
N LEU A 52 11.40 13.96 -4.41
CA LEU A 52 10.89 13.07 -5.46
C LEU A 52 11.36 13.53 -6.83
N PRO A 53 11.79 12.61 -7.72
CA PRO A 53 12.08 12.96 -9.10
C PRO A 53 10.80 13.42 -9.82
N GLU A 54 10.95 14.37 -10.76
CA GLU A 54 9.83 14.96 -11.48
C GLU A 54 8.92 13.93 -12.15
N THR A 55 9.51 12.87 -12.70
CA THR A 55 8.73 11.78 -13.32
C THR A 55 7.81 11.11 -12.31
N LEU A 56 8.30 10.78 -11.10
CA LEU A 56 7.46 10.17 -10.06
C LEU A 56 6.38 11.13 -9.57
N SER A 57 6.73 12.40 -9.35
CA SER A 57 5.77 13.45 -9.00
C SER A 57 4.71 13.64 -10.09
N SER A 58 5.08 13.53 -11.36
CA SER A 58 4.14 13.58 -12.49
C SER A 58 3.16 12.40 -12.47
N HIS A 59 3.63 11.18 -12.18
CA HIS A 59 2.74 10.02 -12.01
C HIS A 59 1.75 10.23 -10.87
N LEU A 60 2.21 10.68 -9.71
CA LEU A 60 1.37 10.99 -8.55
C LEU A 60 0.29 12.04 -8.86
N ASN A 61 0.65 13.08 -9.61
CA ASN A 61 -0.26 14.19 -9.91
C ASN A 61 -1.30 13.85 -10.99
N ARG A 62 -1.00 12.90 -11.86
CA ARG A 62 -1.90 12.48 -12.97
C ARG A 62 -2.82 11.33 -12.61
N SER A 63 -2.51 10.58 -11.56
CA SER A 63 -3.33 9.47 -11.13
C SER A 63 -4.56 9.93 -10.36
N ASP A 64 -5.55 9.09 -10.34
CA ASP A 64 -6.83 9.31 -9.67
C ASP A 64 -6.77 8.92 -8.19
N LEU A 65 -5.93 7.94 -7.85
CA LEU A 65 -5.75 7.48 -6.49
C LEU A 65 -4.30 7.01 -6.27
N ASN A 66 -3.66 7.52 -5.22
CA ASN A 66 -2.35 7.09 -4.76
C ASN A 66 -2.46 6.46 -3.38
N VAL A 67 -1.97 5.24 -3.25
CA VAL A 67 -2.08 4.39 -2.05
C VAL A 67 -0.69 4.03 -1.55
N LEU A 68 -0.48 4.08 -0.24
CA LEU A 68 0.74 3.59 0.41
C LEU A 68 0.43 2.81 1.69
N ASN A 69 1.40 2.06 2.19
CA ASN A 69 1.35 1.52 3.54
C ASN A 69 1.99 2.51 4.52
N LEU A 70 1.20 3.06 5.43
CA LEU A 70 1.66 3.93 6.52
C LEU A 70 2.18 3.05 7.67
N GLU A 71 3.44 2.62 7.57
CA GLU A 71 4.08 1.70 8.52
C GLU A 71 4.67 2.43 9.73
N THR A 72 3.87 3.29 10.31
CA THR A 72 4.28 4.10 11.46
C THR A 72 3.06 4.60 12.22
N THR A 73 3.27 5.01 13.47
CA THR A 73 2.25 5.72 14.26
C THR A 73 2.46 7.23 14.11
N ILE A 74 1.40 7.99 13.83
CA ILE A 74 1.42 9.45 13.78
C ILE A 74 1.00 10.00 15.14
N THR A 75 1.98 10.38 15.97
CA THR A 75 1.70 10.82 17.34
C THR A 75 2.76 11.77 17.87
N GLN A 76 2.35 12.68 18.76
CA GLN A 76 3.21 13.56 19.56
C GLN A 76 3.21 13.18 21.03
N GLY A 77 2.33 12.25 21.43
CA GLY A 77 2.10 11.90 22.81
C GLY A 77 3.30 11.24 23.52
N PRO A 78 3.34 11.31 24.86
CA PRO A 78 4.25 10.50 25.64
C PRO A 78 3.85 9.04 25.50
N ALA A 79 4.82 8.23 25.24
CA ALA A 79 4.60 6.86 24.87
C ALA A 79 4.18 5.97 26.04
N THR A 80 2.96 5.45 25.98
CA THR A 80 2.74 4.09 26.46
C THR A 80 3.20 3.19 25.31
N LEU A 81 4.30 2.51 25.49
CA LEU A 81 4.98 1.80 24.41
C LEU A 81 4.56 0.34 24.39
N ARG A 82 4.42 -0.20 23.20
CA ARG A 82 4.44 -1.65 23.01
C ARG A 82 5.81 -2.18 23.46
N ALA A 83 5.84 -3.33 24.12
CA ALA A 83 7.09 -3.99 24.50
C ALA A 83 7.77 -4.61 23.28
N THR A 84 8.39 -3.77 22.46
CA THR A 84 9.18 -4.15 21.29
C THR A 84 10.47 -3.36 21.23
N THR A 85 11.46 -3.88 20.53
CA THR A 85 12.77 -3.24 20.37
C THR A 85 12.82 -2.16 19.29
N ARG A 86 11.79 -2.09 18.44
CA ARG A 86 11.67 -1.14 17.33
C ARG A 86 10.30 -0.51 17.35
N LEU A 87 10.25 0.80 17.49
CA LEU A 87 9.03 1.60 17.48
C LEU A 87 9.16 2.65 16.38
N PHE A 88 8.15 2.77 15.55
CA PHE A 88 8.09 3.77 14.51
C PHE A 88 7.11 4.86 14.87
N ARG A 89 7.57 6.11 14.74
CA ARG A 89 6.76 7.29 15.02
C ARG A 89 7.11 8.43 14.08
N GLU A 90 6.08 9.05 13.54
CA GLU A 90 6.18 10.29 12.77
C GLU A 90 5.42 11.43 13.44
N GLN A 91 5.89 12.64 13.22
CA GLN A 91 5.16 13.84 13.60
C GLN A 91 3.98 14.07 12.66
N PRO A 92 2.86 14.68 13.11
CA PRO A 92 1.73 14.99 12.24
C PRO A 92 2.10 15.81 11.01
N SER A 93 3.10 16.69 11.10
CA SER A 93 3.61 17.47 9.95
C SER A 93 4.18 16.60 8.81
N ALA A 94 4.55 15.36 9.07
CA ALA A 94 4.99 14.45 8.02
C ALA A 94 3.87 14.14 7.02
N LEU A 95 2.59 14.24 7.43
CA LEU A 95 1.44 14.05 6.55
C LEU A 95 1.31 15.17 5.49
N GLU A 96 1.94 16.34 5.70
CA GLU A 96 2.00 17.41 4.70
C GLU A 96 2.67 16.91 3.42
N PHE A 97 3.70 16.07 3.54
CA PHE A 97 4.35 15.44 2.39
C PHE A 97 3.35 14.58 1.59
N LEU A 98 2.61 13.71 2.26
CA LEU A 98 1.64 12.83 1.61
C LEU A 98 0.55 13.66 0.92
N LYS A 99 0.04 14.68 1.59
CA LYS A 99 -0.99 15.56 1.04
C LYS A 99 -0.50 16.37 -0.16
N SER A 100 0.70 16.94 -0.07
CA SER A 100 1.27 17.75 -1.16
C SER A 100 1.64 16.95 -2.40
N HIS A 101 1.84 15.64 -2.26
CA HIS A 101 2.15 14.71 -3.36
C HIS A 101 0.95 13.85 -3.78
N ASN A 102 -0.28 14.33 -3.52
CA ASN A 102 -1.52 13.71 -3.96
C ASN A 102 -1.73 12.26 -3.46
N PHE A 103 -1.19 11.89 -2.30
CA PHE A 103 -1.59 10.64 -1.65
C PHE A 103 -2.99 10.77 -1.09
N ASN A 104 -3.79 9.72 -1.27
CA ASN A 104 -5.23 9.75 -0.98
C ASN A 104 -5.62 8.69 0.05
N LEU A 105 -4.90 7.56 0.10
CA LEU A 105 -5.20 6.43 0.98
C LEU A 105 -3.93 5.90 1.66
N ALA A 106 -3.99 5.80 2.98
CA ALA A 106 -3.02 5.14 3.83
C ALA A 106 -3.57 3.78 4.31
N SER A 107 -2.90 2.68 3.96
CA SER A 107 -3.13 1.41 4.65
C SER A 107 -2.54 1.47 6.05
N LEU A 108 -3.33 1.11 7.04
CA LEU A 108 -2.93 1.02 8.45
C LEU A 108 -2.79 -0.43 8.91
N ALA A 109 -3.07 -1.39 8.03
CA ALA A 109 -2.89 -2.80 8.32
C ALA A 109 -1.41 -3.17 8.29
N ASN A 110 -0.70 -2.99 9.39
CA ASN A 110 0.71 -3.34 9.55
C ASN A 110 1.09 -3.52 11.03
N ASN A 111 2.31 -3.97 11.27
CA ASN A 111 2.84 -4.28 12.60
C ASN A 111 3.23 -3.04 13.44
N HIS A 112 3.33 -1.84 12.83
CA HIS A 112 3.78 -0.61 13.49
C HIS A 112 2.67 0.38 13.84
N VAL A 113 1.45 0.20 13.35
CA VAL A 113 0.33 1.09 13.64
C VAL A 113 -0.04 1.12 15.14
N MET A 114 0.26 0.03 15.87
CA MET A 114 0.00 -0.12 17.31
C MET A 114 1.26 0.05 18.17
N ASP A 115 2.34 0.61 17.66
CA ASP A 115 3.59 0.82 18.42
C ASP A 115 3.39 1.70 19.66
N TYR A 116 2.43 2.61 19.59
CA TYR A 116 2.02 3.50 20.67
C TYR A 116 0.64 3.13 21.23
N LEU A 117 0.27 1.85 21.11
CA LEU A 117 -0.97 1.26 21.59
C LEU A 117 -2.22 2.00 21.06
N GLU A 118 -3.33 1.88 21.77
CA GLU A 118 -4.62 2.48 21.39
C GLU A 118 -4.56 4.00 21.25
N VAL A 119 -3.79 4.66 22.12
CA VAL A 119 -3.62 6.12 22.06
C VAL A 119 -2.93 6.55 20.76
N GLY A 120 -1.88 5.84 20.36
CA GLY A 120 -1.20 6.12 19.11
C GLY A 120 -2.08 5.89 17.88
N LEU A 121 -2.87 4.81 17.88
CA LEU A 121 -3.84 4.56 16.83
C LEU A 121 -4.90 5.68 16.76
N GLU A 122 -5.46 6.09 17.90
CA GLU A 122 -6.45 7.16 17.96
C GLU A 122 -5.90 8.48 17.41
N GLU A 123 -4.69 8.85 17.79
CA GLU A 123 -4.01 10.05 17.29
C GLU A 123 -3.74 9.94 15.79
N THR A 124 -3.27 8.76 15.32
CA THR A 124 -3.04 8.51 13.89
C THR A 124 -4.29 8.73 13.07
N LEU A 125 -5.41 8.14 13.47
CA LEU A 125 -6.71 8.30 12.78
C LEU A 125 -7.15 9.76 12.75
N LYS A 126 -7.10 10.46 13.89
CA LYS A 126 -7.44 11.90 13.99
C LYS A 126 -6.58 12.76 13.08
N HIS A 127 -5.28 12.48 13.00
CA HIS A 127 -4.38 13.24 12.14
C HIS A 127 -4.66 12.96 10.66
N LEU A 128 -4.87 11.71 10.25
CA LEU A 128 -5.24 11.36 8.88
C LEU A 128 -6.54 12.07 8.47
N ASP A 129 -7.56 12.04 9.31
CA ASP A 129 -8.82 12.76 9.08
C ASP A 129 -8.62 14.26 8.93
N SER A 130 -7.79 14.88 9.78
CA SER A 130 -7.50 16.33 9.73
C SER A 130 -6.81 16.75 8.43
N PHE A 131 -6.03 15.86 7.81
CA PHE A 131 -5.41 16.06 6.50
C PHE A 131 -6.29 15.60 5.33
N SER A 132 -7.50 15.07 5.60
CA SER A 132 -8.38 14.47 4.59
C SER A 132 -7.68 13.37 3.80
N LEU A 133 -6.90 12.54 4.48
CA LEU A 133 -6.29 11.33 3.96
C LEU A 133 -7.18 10.14 4.34
N GLY A 134 -7.64 9.41 3.33
CA GLY A 134 -8.37 8.17 3.54
C GLY A 134 -7.50 7.13 4.25
N HIS A 135 -8.10 6.26 5.03
CA HIS A 135 -7.39 5.19 5.71
C HIS A 135 -8.25 3.92 5.80
N ALA A 136 -7.62 2.77 5.91
CA ALA A 136 -8.28 1.47 6.07
C ALA A 136 -7.35 0.45 6.73
N GLY A 137 -7.93 -0.63 7.27
CA GLY A 137 -7.19 -1.79 7.76
C GLY A 137 -6.83 -1.76 9.23
N ALA A 138 -7.13 -0.68 9.98
CA ALA A 138 -7.04 -0.63 11.43
C ALA A 138 -8.17 0.19 12.04
N GLY A 139 -8.46 -0.03 13.32
CA GLY A 139 -9.54 0.67 14.01
C GLY A 139 -9.80 0.15 15.42
N PHE A 140 -10.94 0.60 15.99
CA PHE A 140 -11.35 0.33 17.36
C PHE A 140 -12.47 -0.70 17.50
N ASP A 141 -12.97 -1.22 16.38
CA ASP A 141 -13.95 -2.30 16.36
C ASP A 141 -13.79 -3.15 15.09
N ARG A 142 -14.25 -4.40 15.18
CA ARG A 142 -14.10 -5.36 14.08
C ARG A 142 -14.84 -4.99 12.79
N ASP A 143 -15.88 -4.21 12.88
CA ASP A 143 -16.66 -3.86 11.70
C ASP A 143 -15.93 -2.77 10.90
N THR A 144 -15.32 -1.80 11.57
CA THR A 144 -14.52 -0.75 10.92
C THR A 144 -13.17 -1.26 10.42
N ILE A 145 -12.49 -2.15 11.16
CA ILE A 145 -11.18 -2.71 10.79
C ILE A 145 -11.20 -3.39 9.42
N TYR A 146 -12.28 -4.14 9.12
CA TYR A 146 -12.40 -4.88 7.87
C TYR A 146 -13.13 -4.13 6.76
N GLN A 147 -13.59 -2.90 7.00
CA GLN A 147 -14.23 -2.11 5.95
C GLN A 147 -13.22 -1.74 4.86
N PRO A 148 -13.54 -2.03 3.59
CA PRO A 148 -12.70 -1.58 2.50
C PRO A 148 -12.81 -0.07 2.29
N TYR A 149 -11.73 0.55 1.85
CA TYR A 149 -11.80 1.88 1.27
C TYR A 149 -12.54 1.80 -0.07
N ARG A 150 -13.53 2.68 -0.23
CA ARG A 150 -14.33 2.76 -1.46
C ARG A 150 -13.94 4.01 -2.23
N PHE A 151 -13.65 3.81 -3.50
CA PHE A 151 -13.35 4.90 -4.42
C PHE A 151 -14.22 4.74 -5.69
N GLU A 152 -14.77 5.83 -6.16
CA GLU A 152 -15.59 5.85 -7.37
C GLU A 152 -15.20 7.03 -8.25
N LYS A 153 -14.91 6.76 -9.52
CA LYS A 153 -14.59 7.77 -10.52
C LYS A 153 -14.93 7.24 -11.92
N ASN A 154 -15.51 8.08 -12.79
CA ASN A 154 -15.89 7.72 -14.15
C ASN A 154 -16.77 6.45 -14.23
N ALA A 155 -17.67 6.25 -13.27
CA ALA A 155 -18.46 5.04 -13.05
C ALA A 155 -17.68 3.78 -12.64
N GLU A 156 -16.35 3.83 -12.55
CA GLU A 156 -15.54 2.75 -11.97
C GLU A 156 -15.72 2.71 -10.47
N LYS A 157 -16.07 1.54 -9.95
CA LYS A 157 -16.18 1.27 -8.51
C LYS A 157 -14.99 0.45 -8.07
N ILE A 158 -14.18 0.98 -7.18
CA ILE A 158 -13.00 0.34 -6.67
C ILE A 158 -13.14 0.07 -5.18
N SER A 159 -12.77 -1.13 -4.77
CA SER A 159 -12.72 -1.57 -3.37
C SER A 159 -11.30 -1.96 -3.01
N ILE A 160 -10.71 -1.29 -2.02
CA ILE A 160 -9.37 -1.60 -1.52
C ILE A 160 -9.49 -2.12 -0.10
N ILE A 161 -9.13 -3.39 0.09
CA ILE A 161 -9.16 -4.10 1.37
C ILE A 161 -7.73 -4.15 1.91
N CYS A 162 -7.46 -3.44 2.99
CA CYS A 162 -6.14 -3.38 3.62
C CYS A 162 -6.07 -4.40 4.76
N VAL A 163 -5.10 -5.32 4.72
CA VAL A 163 -4.97 -6.43 5.66
C VAL A 163 -3.50 -6.71 6.01
N ALA A 164 -3.25 -7.32 7.17
CA ALA A 164 -1.94 -7.76 7.59
C ALA A 164 -1.94 -9.24 8.01
N ASP A 165 -0.76 -9.86 8.03
CA ASP A 165 -0.60 -11.20 8.62
C ASP A 165 -0.95 -11.14 10.12
N GLY A 166 -1.73 -12.11 10.60
CA GLY A 166 -2.23 -12.15 11.97
C GLY A 166 -1.15 -12.28 13.05
N GLU A 167 0.07 -12.70 12.70
CA GLU A 167 1.23 -12.63 13.60
C GLU A 167 1.81 -11.22 13.70
N LEU A 168 1.69 -10.44 12.64
CA LEU A 168 2.11 -9.05 12.52
C LEU A 168 0.96 -8.10 12.85
N GLY A 169 -0.27 -8.51 12.52
CA GLY A 169 -1.49 -7.79 12.83
C GLY A 169 -1.90 -7.98 14.28
N ASN A 170 -2.47 -6.97 14.86
CA ASN A 170 -2.76 -6.91 16.29
C ASN A 170 -4.24 -7.07 16.64
N GLU A 171 -5.07 -7.70 15.77
CA GLU A 171 -6.48 -7.97 16.09
C GLU A 171 -6.65 -8.78 17.40
N LYS A 172 -5.60 -9.52 17.79
CA LYS A 172 -5.58 -10.32 19.03
C LYS A 172 -5.46 -9.48 20.30
N PHE A 173 -5.16 -8.19 20.18
CA PHE A 173 -5.08 -7.30 21.33
C PHE A 173 -6.45 -6.66 21.56
N ASN A 174 -7.00 -6.82 22.77
CA ASN A 174 -8.08 -6.04 23.35
C ASN A 174 -9.40 -5.90 22.54
N ASN A 175 -10.23 -6.94 22.53
CA ASN A 175 -11.67 -6.79 22.19
C ASN A 175 -12.00 -6.17 20.81
N GLY A 176 -11.14 -6.33 19.80
CA GLY A 176 -11.40 -5.87 18.44
C GLY A 176 -10.71 -4.55 18.09
N VAL A 177 -9.76 -4.08 18.88
CA VAL A 177 -8.87 -2.97 18.50
C VAL A 177 -7.64 -3.51 17.80
N GLY A 178 -7.20 -2.89 16.70
CA GLY A 178 -5.98 -3.27 15.99
C GLY A 178 -6.15 -3.29 14.48
N THR A 179 -5.56 -4.29 13.82
CA THR A 179 -5.50 -4.40 12.35
C THR A 179 -6.28 -5.61 11.83
N ALA A 180 -6.72 -5.51 10.56
CA ALA A 180 -7.40 -6.60 9.85
C ALA A 180 -6.43 -7.76 9.57
N ASP A 181 -6.81 -8.97 10.02
CA ASP A 181 -6.05 -10.20 9.78
C ASP A 181 -6.39 -10.78 8.39
N VAL A 182 -5.38 -10.98 7.54
CA VAL A 182 -5.54 -11.51 6.18
C VAL A 182 -6.16 -12.91 6.16
N THR A 183 -5.99 -13.69 7.22
CA THR A 183 -6.54 -15.05 7.34
C THR A 183 -7.98 -15.08 7.84
N SER A 184 -8.54 -13.95 8.24
CA SER A 184 -9.91 -13.84 8.74
C SER A 184 -10.94 -14.11 7.64
N PHE A 185 -11.99 -14.88 7.96
CA PHE A 185 -13.13 -15.07 7.05
C PHE A 185 -13.80 -13.75 6.66
N ARG A 186 -13.70 -12.70 7.48
CA ARG A 186 -14.22 -11.36 7.19
C ARG A 186 -13.60 -10.74 5.94
N VAL A 187 -12.33 -11.04 5.65
CA VAL A 187 -11.68 -10.61 4.40
C VAL A 187 -12.37 -11.23 3.20
N VAL A 188 -12.63 -12.53 3.26
CA VAL A 188 -13.37 -13.24 2.21
C VAL A 188 -14.78 -12.67 2.02
N ASP A 189 -15.48 -12.37 3.11
CA ASP A 189 -16.81 -11.76 3.05
C ASP A 189 -16.77 -10.37 2.39
N GLN A 190 -15.75 -9.54 2.71
CA GLN A 190 -15.59 -8.23 2.08
C GLN A 190 -15.23 -8.33 0.59
N ILE A 191 -14.38 -9.28 0.19
CA ILE A 191 -14.08 -9.54 -1.22
C ILE A 191 -15.38 -9.90 -1.96
N ARG A 192 -16.13 -10.87 -1.47
CA ARG A 192 -17.38 -11.33 -2.11
C ARG A 192 -18.44 -10.23 -2.18
N LYS A 193 -18.58 -9.43 -1.11
CA LYS A 193 -19.49 -8.29 -1.08
C LYS A 193 -19.09 -7.25 -2.12
N SER A 194 -17.81 -6.89 -2.19
CA SER A 194 -17.28 -5.94 -3.16
C SER A 194 -17.54 -6.40 -4.60
N LYS A 195 -17.33 -7.69 -4.88
CA LYS A 195 -17.63 -8.26 -6.20
C LYS A 195 -19.12 -8.23 -6.52
N ALA A 196 -19.98 -8.54 -5.56
CA ALA A 196 -21.43 -8.47 -5.74
C ALA A 196 -21.94 -7.03 -6.00
N GLU A 197 -21.22 -6.01 -5.51
CA GLU A 197 -21.47 -4.59 -5.74
C GLU A 197 -20.88 -4.10 -7.08
N GLY A 198 -20.19 -4.96 -7.84
CA GLY A 198 -19.57 -4.65 -9.14
C GLY A 198 -18.25 -3.88 -9.01
N CYS A 199 -17.57 -3.99 -7.87
CA CYS A 199 -16.28 -3.32 -7.68
C CYS A 199 -15.12 -4.11 -8.30
N PHE A 200 -14.16 -3.39 -8.88
CA PHE A 200 -12.81 -3.91 -9.03
C PHE A 200 -12.16 -3.99 -7.63
N THR A 201 -11.84 -5.19 -7.21
CA THR A 201 -11.46 -5.47 -5.81
C THR A 201 -9.98 -5.75 -5.68
N ILE A 202 -9.29 -4.89 -4.94
CA ILE A 202 -7.86 -4.99 -4.67
C ILE A 202 -7.66 -5.37 -3.21
N VAL A 203 -6.80 -6.35 -2.93
CA VAL A 203 -6.35 -6.63 -1.56
C VAL A 203 -4.92 -6.15 -1.40
N PHE A 204 -4.70 -5.23 -0.47
CA PHE A 204 -3.41 -4.63 -0.16
C PHE A 204 -2.91 -5.23 1.15
N VAL A 205 -1.79 -5.98 1.09
CA VAL A 205 -1.43 -6.98 2.12
C VAL A 205 -0.07 -6.71 2.73
N HIS A 206 -0.02 -6.52 4.04
CA HIS A 206 1.22 -6.45 4.81
C HIS A 206 1.55 -7.82 5.38
N ALA A 207 2.34 -8.63 4.67
CA ALA A 207 2.62 -9.99 5.07
C ALA A 207 3.92 -10.53 4.47
N GLY A 208 4.48 -11.55 5.10
CA GLY A 208 5.65 -12.26 4.62
C GLY A 208 6.76 -12.34 5.66
N ILE A 209 7.97 -12.60 5.19
CA ILE A 209 9.17 -12.68 6.02
C ILE A 209 10.13 -11.58 5.60
N GLU A 210 10.56 -10.75 6.56
CA GLU A 210 11.52 -9.67 6.31
C GLU A 210 12.78 -10.17 5.60
N PHE A 211 13.21 -9.46 4.57
CA PHE A 211 14.46 -9.65 3.82
C PHE A 211 14.58 -11.01 3.09
N LEU A 212 13.51 -11.78 3.00
CA LEU A 212 13.50 -12.99 2.21
C LEU A 212 13.22 -12.62 0.74
N PRO A 213 14.11 -12.96 -0.23
CA PRO A 213 13.99 -12.49 -1.62
C PRO A 213 12.86 -13.16 -2.42
N TYR A 214 12.25 -14.19 -1.86
CA TYR A 214 11.14 -14.93 -2.49
C TYR A 214 9.99 -15.08 -1.52
N PRO A 215 8.72 -14.99 -1.98
CA PRO A 215 7.58 -15.26 -1.13
C PRO A 215 7.61 -16.72 -0.69
N PRO A 216 7.53 -17.01 0.63
CA PRO A 216 7.45 -18.40 1.09
C PRO A 216 6.12 -19.05 0.63
N PRO A 217 6.07 -20.39 0.52
CA PRO A 217 4.89 -21.09 -0.01
C PRO A 217 3.57 -20.70 0.66
N PHE A 218 3.56 -20.51 1.98
CA PHE A 218 2.35 -20.14 2.71
C PHE A 218 1.83 -18.74 2.32
N ILE A 219 2.71 -17.79 1.99
CA ILE A 219 2.32 -16.47 1.46
C ILE A 219 1.74 -16.60 0.05
N GLN A 220 2.37 -17.44 -0.79
CA GLN A 220 1.84 -17.71 -2.12
C GLN A 220 0.42 -18.29 -2.03
N ASP A 221 0.21 -19.24 -1.13
CA ASP A 221 -1.11 -19.87 -0.92
C ASP A 221 -2.14 -18.85 -0.41
N ILE A 222 -1.78 -17.98 0.55
CA ILE A 222 -2.66 -16.92 1.03
C ILE A 222 -3.07 -15.99 -0.12
N TYR A 223 -2.11 -15.46 -0.89
CA TYR A 223 -2.41 -14.48 -1.95
C TYR A 223 -3.21 -15.11 -3.10
N ARG A 224 -2.90 -16.34 -3.50
CA ARG A 224 -3.68 -17.09 -4.48
C ARG A 224 -5.10 -17.38 -3.99
N ASN A 225 -5.26 -17.67 -2.69
CA ASN A 225 -6.59 -17.86 -2.10
C ASN A 225 -7.42 -16.56 -2.17
N LEU A 226 -6.84 -15.39 -1.90
CA LEU A 226 -7.54 -14.10 -2.05
C LEU A 226 -8.08 -13.92 -3.48
N VAL A 227 -7.28 -14.23 -4.50
CA VAL A 227 -7.72 -14.23 -5.90
C VAL A 227 -8.82 -15.28 -6.13
N ALA A 228 -8.67 -16.49 -5.61
CA ALA A 228 -9.70 -17.54 -5.73
C ALA A 228 -11.04 -17.14 -5.07
N GLN A 229 -11.02 -16.25 -4.08
CA GLN A 229 -12.23 -15.69 -3.45
C GLN A 229 -12.83 -14.50 -4.22
N GLY A 230 -12.15 -13.99 -5.27
CA GLY A 230 -12.65 -12.96 -6.16
C GLY A 230 -11.89 -11.64 -6.15
N ALA A 231 -10.74 -11.56 -5.53
CA ALA A 231 -9.87 -10.38 -5.67
C ALA A 231 -9.36 -10.27 -7.12
N ASP A 232 -9.43 -9.07 -7.70
CA ASP A 232 -8.98 -8.79 -9.06
C ASP A 232 -7.49 -8.45 -9.11
N CYS A 233 -6.91 -8.06 -7.97
CA CYS A 233 -5.48 -7.79 -7.82
C CYS A 233 -5.07 -7.98 -6.35
N VAL A 234 -3.86 -8.49 -6.12
CA VAL A 234 -3.25 -8.57 -4.78
C VAL A 234 -1.90 -7.88 -4.82
N ILE A 235 -1.67 -6.93 -3.90
CA ILE A 235 -0.42 -6.18 -3.81
C ILE A 235 0.12 -6.31 -2.39
N GLY A 236 1.31 -6.88 -2.26
CA GLY A 236 1.99 -7.16 -0.99
C GLY A 236 3.07 -6.15 -0.65
N HIS A 237 3.31 -6.02 0.63
CA HIS A 237 4.42 -5.29 1.24
C HIS A 237 4.78 -5.92 2.59
N HIS A 238 5.73 -5.43 3.37
CA HIS A 238 6.32 -5.95 4.60
C HIS A 238 7.68 -6.64 4.43
N PRO A 239 8.00 -7.47 3.41
CA PRO A 239 9.33 -8.06 3.31
C PRO A 239 10.49 -7.05 3.22
N HIS A 240 10.19 -5.75 3.08
CA HIS A 240 11.15 -4.64 3.00
C HIS A 240 12.09 -4.73 1.78
N ILE A 241 11.81 -5.62 0.87
CA ILE A 241 12.48 -5.79 -0.42
C ILE A 241 11.46 -6.07 -1.50
N VAL A 242 11.75 -5.68 -2.73
CA VAL A 242 10.89 -6.00 -3.87
C VAL A 242 11.00 -7.50 -4.17
N GLN A 243 9.86 -8.18 -4.23
CA GLN A 243 9.75 -9.57 -4.63
C GLN A 243 9.11 -9.71 -6.02
N GLY A 244 9.05 -10.95 -6.54
CA GLY A 244 8.45 -11.24 -7.83
C GLY A 244 6.93 -11.02 -7.89
N MET A 245 6.40 -11.17 -9.09
CA MET A 245 4.96 -11.15 -9.36
C MET A 245 4.55 -12.39 -10.15
N GLU A 246 3.27 -12.72 -10.13
CA GLU A 246 2.65 -13.71 -11.01
C GLU A 246 1.27 -13.26 -11.47
N PHE A 247 0.75 -13.93 -12.51
CA PHE A 247 -0.66 -13.92 -12.85
C PHE A 247 -1.27 -15.25 -12.41
N TYR A 248 -2.21 -15.18 -11.48
CA TYR A 248 -2.94 -16.35 -11.01
C TYR A 248 -4.41 -16.21 -11.36
N SER A 249 -4.95 -17.17 -12.13
CA SER A 249 -6.34 -17.11 -12.63
C SER A 249 -6.72 -15.79 -13.31
N GLY A 250 -5.75 -15.14 -13.98
CA GLY A 250 -5.94 -13.87 -14.69
C GLY A 250 -5.74 -12.60 -13.83
N ALA A 251 -5.64 -12.72 -12.52
CA ALA A 251 -5.37 -11.59 -11.62
C ALA A 251 -3.87 -11.44 -11.32
N PRO A 252 -3.30 -10.22 -11.35
CA PRO A 252 -1.93 -9.99 -10.96
C PRO A 252 -1.77 -10.08 -9.44
N ILE A 253 -0.70 -10.74 -9.01
CA ILE A 253 -0.23 -10.82 -7.64
C ILE A 253 1.18 -10.25 -7.58
N PHE A 254 1.37 -9.17 -6.83
CA PHE A 254 2.68 -8.60 -6.51
C PHE A 254 3.01 -9.01 -5.08
N TYR A 255 4.04 -9.83 -4.88
CA TYR A 255 4.33 -10.41 -3.57
C TYR A 255 4.92 -9.41 -2.59
N SER A 256 5.75 -8.47 -3.07
CA SER A 256 6.19 -7.31 -2.31
C SER A 256 6.65 -6.20 -3.23
N VAL A 257 6.18 -4.99 -2.97
CA VAL A 257 6.60 -3.78 -3.67
C VAL A 257 7.73 -3.02 -2.94
N GLY A 258 8.24 -3.58 -1.82
CA GLY A 258 9.31 -2.99 -1.03
C GLY A 258 8.90 -1.72 -0.29
N HIS A 259 9.82 -0.79 -0.15
CA HIS A 259 9.60 0.49 0.52
C HIS A 259 9.15 1.58 -0.46
N PHE A 260 8.39 2.57 0.05
CA PHE A 260 8.28 3.86 -0.62
C PHE A 260 9.25 4.87 -0.01
N ASP A 261 9.28 4.98 1.31
CA ASP A 261 10.25 5.81 2.02
C ASP A 261 10.47 5.28 3.45
N LEU A 262 11.29 4.26 3.54
CA LEU A 262 11.82 3.71 4.77
C LEU A 262 13.32 3.51 4.57
N TYR A 263 14.12 4.53 4.91
CA TYR A 263 15.56 4.50 4.73
C TYR A 263 16.23 4.04 6.03
N ARG A 264 17.16 3.11 5.91
CA ARG A 264 17.99 2.65 7.03
C ARG A 264 19.46 2.89 6.71
N GLU A 265 20.10 3.74 7.53
CA GLU A 265 21.54 3.94 7.44
C GLU A 265 22.29 2.62 7.72
N GLY A 266 23.22 2.26 6.85
CA GLY A 266 23.93 0.97 6.94
C GLY A 266 23.08 -0.25 6.58
N GLY A 267 21.83 -0.08 6.15
CA GLY A 267 20.95 -1.16 5.69
C GLY A 267 21.45 -1.82 4.38
N ARG A 268 20.85 -2.93 4.03
CA ARG A 268 21.15 -3.69 2.81
C ARG A 268 20.79 -2.87 1.56
N THR A 269 21.50 -3.13 0.46
CA THR A 269 21.24 -2.40 -0.80
C THR A 269 19.86 -2.71 -1.38
N ASP A 270 19.38 -3.95 -1.22
CA ASP A 270 18.06 -4.40 -1.68
C ASP A 270 16.89 -3.82 -0.86
N GLU A 271 17.09 -3.43 0.41
CA GLU A 271 16.12 -2.71 1.23
C GLU A 271 15.84 -1.28 0.73
N ARG A 272 16.72 -0.74 -0.12
CA ARG A 272 16.57 0.60 -0.68
C ARG A 272 15.76 0.64 -1.97
N LEU A 273 15.23 -0.51 -2.39
CA LEU A 273 14.46 -0.61 -3.61
C LEU A 273 12.96 -0.54 -3.30
N GLY A 274 12.27 0.23 -4.12
CA GLY A 274 10.81 0.29 -4.12
C GLY A 274 10.26 0.14 -5.54
N LEU A 275 9.01 -0.24 -5.60
CA LEU A 275 8.27 -0.41 -6.83
C LEU A 275 6.93 0.30 -6.74
N MET A 276 6.67 1.26 -7.61
CA MET A 276 5.32 1.75 -7.84
C MET A 276 4.62 0.80 -8.80
N VAL A 277 3.46 0.29 -8.39
CA VAL A 277 2.54 -0.46 -9.26
C VAL A 277 1.43 0.49 -9.68
N SER A 278 1.32 0.74 -10.99
CA SER A 278 0.27 1.58 -11.56
C SER A 278 -0.70 0.72 -12.35
N LEU A 279 -1.98 0.78 -11.99
CA LEU A 279 -3.07 0.04 -12.60
C LEU A 279 -3.97 0.99 -13.37
N GLY A 280 -4.26 0.68 -14.65
CA GLY A 280 -5.29 1.33 -15.44
C GLY A 280 -6.57 0.50 -15.45
N LEU A 281 -7.71 1.11 -15.19
CA LEU A 281 -9.02 0.46 -15.13
C LEU A 281 -10.00 1.13 -16.09
N LEU A 282 -10.73 0.31 -16.83
CA LEU A 282 -11.84 0.73 -17.68
C LEU A 282 -12.91 -0.37 -17.72
N ASP A 283 -14.16 -0.01 -17.50
CA ASP A 283 -15.31 -0.95 -17.47
C ASP A 283 -15.12 -2.10 -16.45
N ALA A 284 -14.63 -1.76 -15.26
CA ALA A 284 -14.28 -2.69 -14.18
C ALA A 284 -13.27 -3.78 -14.59
N GLN A 285 -12.45 -3.51 -15.63
CA GLN A 285 -11.42 -4.42 -16.12
C GLN A 285 -10.04 -3.77 -15.99
N LEU A 286 -9.04 -4.58 -15.69
CA LEU A 286 -7.65 -4.16 -15.73
C LEU A 286 -7.19 -4.03 -17.18
N THR A 287 -6.87 -2.83 -17.61
CA THR A 287 -6.41 -2.53 -18.97
C THR A 287 -4.91 -2.42 -19.07
N LYS A 288 -4.27 -1.97 -17.97
CA LYS A 288 -2.85 -1.65 -17.96
C LYS A 288 -2.22 -1.94 -16.60
N VAL A 289 -1.00 -2.44 -16.63
CA VAL A 289 -0.10 -2.54 -15.47
C VAL A 289 1.24 -1.92 -15.85
N ASN A 290 1.61 -0.85 -15.16
CA ASN A 290 2.92 -0.25 -15.28
C ASN A 290 3.71 -0.44 -13.99
N LEU A 291 4.98 -0.74 -14.11
CA LEU A 291 5.90 -0.94 -13.00
C LEU A 291 7.00 0.12 -13.08
N LEU A 292 7.12 0.93 -12.05
CA LEU A 292 8.12 1.99 -11.98
C LEU A 292 9.05 1.70 -10.78
N PRO A 293 10.22 1.10 -11.02
CA PRO A 293 11.18 0.83 -9.96
C PRO A 293 11.94 2.11 -9.60
N PHE A 294 12.22 2.26 -8.32
CA PHE A 294 12.99 3.38 -7.78
C PHE A 294 13.90 2.95 -6.64
N ARG A 295 14.86 3.82 -6.33
CA ARG A 295 15.79 3.64 -5.21
C ARG A 295 15.65 4.77 -4.21
N ILE A 296 15.57 4.40 -2.95
CA ILE A 296 15.55 5.32 -1.82
C ILE A 296 16.99 5.59 -1.40
N GLU A 297 17.38 6.83 -1.47
CA GLU A 297 18.67 7.30 -1.00
C GLU A 297 18.50 8.10 0.29
N GLU A 298 19.59 8.49 0.92
CA GLU A 298 19.54 9.24 2.19
C GLU A 298 18.73 10.54 2.06
N HIS A 299 18.82 11.22 0.93
CA HIS A 299 18.29 12.56 0.73
C HIS A 299 17.22 12.69 -0.35
N ASN A 300 16.99 11.66 -1.15
CA ASN A 300 16.03 11.69 -2.25
C ASN A 300 15.63 10.28 -2.69
N ILE A 301 14.68 10.23 -3.62
CA ILE A 301 14.29 9.02 -4.34
C ILE A 301 14.71 9.18 -5.80
N ASN A 302 15.31 8.14 -6.38
CA ASN A 302 15.74 8.11 -7.78
C ASN A 302 15.07 6.97 -8.54
N LEU A 303 14.66 7.23 -9.77
CA LEU A 303 14.19 6.17 -10.67
C LEU A 303 15.35 5.29 -11.14
N LEU A 304 15.04 4.01 -11.44
CA LEU A 304 15.98 3.02 -11.94
C LEU A 304 15.79 2.75 -13.44
#